data_e52969482f9cc58901fc342746deda3f
#
_entry.id   e52969482f9cc58901fc342746deda3f
#
_cell.length_a   1.000
_cell.length_b   1.000
_cell.length_c   1.000
_cell.angle_alpha   90.00
_cell.angle_beta   90.00
_cell.angle_gamma   90.00
#
_symmetry.space_group_name_H-M   'P 1'
#
loop_
_entity.id
_entity.type
_entity.pdbx_description
1 polymer ?
#
loop_
_entity_poly.entity_id
_entity_poly.type
_entity_poly.pdbx_seq_one_letter_code
_entity_poly.pdbx_strand_id
1 'polypeptide(L)'
;RPISRYLTCLGRAEKIQKSVELKAGRRLLNLPVLLGLANLGMWLFLDIILTPVMFALLNMTLISLFYNFFRILMIGLIASFISFFLIDDFVREKMVPVLFPEGQLAATSGTVRISILRRIRVLFGVGTNAPMVLLCVTVAFAIWELDDALISTGQFSRDIMTFAGSVFIIFIIMSLSLNLLVAKSILRPINDMIGMARNVRKGHFDQKVRVVSNDELGIMGDGMNAMTDGLIE
;
A
#
# COMPACT_ATOMS: atom_id res chain seq x y z
N ARG A 1 3.75 15.48 -14.93
CA ARG A 1 4.43 16.70 -15.44
C ARG A 1 5.43 17.36 -14.45
N PRO A 2 5.15 17.71 -13.15
CA PRO A 2 6.17 18.33 -12.28
C PRO A 2 7.33 17.40 -11.93
N ILE A 3 7.08 16.12 -11.62
CA ILE A 3 8.13 15.12 -11.33
C ILE A 3 9.02 14.90 -12.56
N SER A 4 8.42 14.70 -13.73
CA SER A 4 9.15 14.55 -14.99
C SER A 4 10.02 15.77 -15.29
N ARG A 5 9.48 16.99 -15.10
CA ARG A 5 10.22 18.24 -15.29
C ARG A 5 11.39 18.37 -14.31
N TYR A 6 11.18 18.02 -13.03
CA TYR A 6 12.24 18.00 -12.03
C TYR A 6 13.37 17.05 -12.42
N LEU A 7 13.04 15.80 -12.79
CA LEU A 7 14.02 14.79 -13.21
C LEU A 7 14.77 15.20 -14.48
N THR A 8 14.10 15.87 -15.43
CA THR A 8 14.75 16.38 -16.65
C THR A 8 15.73 17.51 -16.32
N CYS A 9 15.36 18.45 -15.45
CA CYS A 9 16.26 19.52 -15.01
C CYS A 9 17.45 18.95 -14.22
N LEU A 10 17.22 17.95 -13.36
CA LEU A 10 18.28 17.27 -12.62
C LEU A 10 19.28 16.58 -13.57
N GLY A 11 18.78 15.87 -14.60
CA GLY A 11 19.63 15.21 -15.60
C GLY A 11 20.42 16.17 -16.49
N ARG A 12 19.98 17.43 -16.61
CA ARG A 12 20.67 18.48 -17.35
C ARG A 12 21.55 19.39 -16.48
N ALA A 13 21.66 19.13 -15.18
CA ALA A 13 22.35 19.97 -14.20
C ALA A 13 21.89 21.44 -14.23
N GLU A 14 20.63 21.71 -14.60
CA GLU A 14 20.05 23.06 -14.62
C GLU A 14 19.62 23.47 -13.20
N LYS A 15 19.71 24.77 -12.88
CA LYS A 15 19.21 25.30 -11.61
C LYS A 15 17.70 25.07 -11.49
N ILE A 16 17.31 24.20 -10.52
CA ILE A 16 15.92 23.85 -10.29
C ILE A 16 15.24 24.99 -9.51
N GLN A 17 14.13 25.48 -10.03
CA GLN A 17 13.35 26.52 -9.36
C GLN A 17 12.66 25.92 -8.14
N LYS A 18 12.81 26.51 -6.95
CA LYS A 18 12.26 26.05 -5.66
C LYS A 18 10.75 25.73 -5.71
N SER A 19 10.01 26.46 -6.55
CA SER A 19 8.58 26.20 -6.80
C SER A 19 8.30 24.89 -7.54
N VAL A 20 9.20 24.45 -8.42
CA VAL A 20 9.09 23.17 -9.16
C VAL A 20 9.46 22.02 -8.23
N GLU A 21 10.48 22.18 -7.43
CA GLU A 21 10.92 21.22 -6.43
C GLU A 21 9.81 20.92 -5.41
N LEU A 22 9.21 21.95 -4.79
CA LEU A 22 8.11 21.81 -3.85
C LEU A 22 6.88 21.11 -4.48
N LYS A 23 6.53 21.46 -5.72
CA LYS A 23 5.43 20.83 -6.43
C LYS A 23 5.72 19.36 -6.79
N ALA A 24 6.96 19.06 -7.16
CA ALA A 24 7.40 17.70 -7.47
C ALA A 24 7.39 16.84 -6.20
N GLY A 25 7.95 17.32 -5.09
CA GLY A 25 7.98 16.66 -3.81
C GLY A 25 6.58 16.36 -3.26
N ARG A 26 5.69 17.38 -3.26
CA ARG A 26 4.29 17.20 -2.85
C ARG A 26 3.57 16.12 -3.68
N ARG A 27 3.73 16.14 -5.00
CA ARG A 27 3.09 15.13 -5.87
C ARG A 27 3.69 13.76 -5.69
N LEU A 28 5.00 13.67 -5.46
CA LEU A 28 5.66 12.41 -5.20
C LEU A 28 5.13 11.74 -3.93
N LEU A 29 5.07 12.49 -2.83
CA LEU A 29 4.62 11.98 -1.53
C LEU A 29 3.13 11.58 -1.53
N ASN A 30 2.31 12.21 -2.37
CA ASN A 30 0.90 11.86 -2.53
C ASN A 30 0.64 10.78 -3.59
N LEU A 31 1.66 10.39 -4.38
CA LEU A 31 1.52 9.48 -5.51
C LEU A 31 0.94 8.10 -5.10
N PRO A 32 1.42 7.44 -4.02
CA PRO A 32 0.89 6.14 -3.61
C PRO A 32 -0.60 6.19 -3.29
N VAL A 33 -1.04 7.22 -2.56
CA VAL A 33 -2.45 7.41 -2.21
C VAL A 33 -3.30 7.66 -3.44
N LEU A 34 -2.84 8.53 -4.34
CA LEU A 34 -3.57 8.88 -5.55
C LEU A 34 -3.74 7.66 -6.47
N LEU A 35 -2.66 6.90 -6.70
CA LEU A 35 -2.70 5.71 -7.56
C LEU A 35 -3.48 4.56 -6.92
N GLY A 36 -3.37 4.37 -5.60
CA GLY A 36 -4.17 3.38 -4.88
C GLY A 36 -5.68 3.67 -4.98
N LEU A 37 -6.08 4.92 -4.78
CA LEU A 37 -7.49 5.35 -4.93
C LEU A 37 -7.96 5.29 -6.38
N ALA A 38 -7.12 5.65 -7.34
CA ALA A 38 -7.46 5.55 -8.76
C ALA A 38 -7.66 4.08 -9.19
N ASN A 39 -6.82 3.16 -8.69
CA ASN A 39 -6.96 1.74 -8.93
C ASN A 39 -8.27 1.19 -8.32
N LEU A 40 -8.58 1.56 -7.08
CA LEU A 40 -9.85 1.19 -6.45
C LEU A 40 -11.05 1.74 -7.23
N GLY A 41 -11.00 3.00 -7.66
CA GLY A 41 -12.03 3.61 -8.49
C GLY A 41 -12.22 2.90 -9.83
N MET A 42 -11.14 2.43 -10.45
CA MET A 42 -11.19 1.65 -11.68
C MET A 42 -11.88 0.29 -11.47
N TRP A 43 -11.57 -0.41 -10.36
CA TRP A 43 -12.23 -1.66 -10.01
C TRP A 43 -13.72 -1.48 -9.74
N LEU A 44 -14.11 -0.45 -8.99
CA LEU A 44 -15.51 -0.09 -8.74
C LEU A 44 -16.26 0.23 -10.04
N PHE A 45 -15.64 1.01 -10.93
CA PHE A 45 -16.23 1.34 -12.23
C PHE A 45 -16.42 0.09 -13.08
N LEU A 46 -15.42 -0.79 -13.13
CA LEU A 46 -15.49 -2.05 -13.85
C LEU A 46 -16.63 -2.93 -13.30
N ASP A 47 -16.75 -3.02 -11.98
CA ASP A 47 -17.77 -3.83 -11.30
C ASP A 47 -19.19 -3.33 -11.59
N ILE A 48 -19.40 -2.01 -11.51
CA ILE A 48 -20.70 -1.37 -11.82
C ILE A 48 -21.14 -1.65 -13.28
N ILE A 49 -20.19 -1.79 -14.21
CA ILE A 49 -20.51 -2.10 -15.62
C ILE A 49 -20.65 -3.61 -15.81
N LEU A 50 -19.71 -4.40 -15.34
CA LEU A 50 -19.60 -5.82 -15.63
C LEU A 50 -20.73 -6.62 -14.96
N THR A 51 -21.08 -6.29 -13.73
CA THR A 51 -22.11 -7.03 -12.97
C THR A 51 -23.48 -6.99 -13.63
N PRO A 52 -24.06 -5.85 -14.09
CA PRO A 52 -25.32 -5.84 -14.83
C PRO A 52 -25.22 -6.52 -16.20
N VAL A 53 -24.09 -6.41 -16.88
CA VAL A 53 -23.88 -7.09 -18.17
C VAL A 53 -23.90 -8.61 -17.98
N MET A 54 -23.24 -9.13 -16.98
CA MET A 54 -23.26 -10.56 -16.65
C MET A 54 -24.67 -11.02 -16.24
N PHE A 55 -25.41 -10.22 -15.50
CA PHE A 55 -26.80 -10.49 -15.16
C PHE A 55 -27.67 -10.65 -16.42
N ALA A 56 -27.56 -9.72 -17.37
CA ALA A 56 -28.35 -9.74 -18.59
C ALA A 56 -27.97 -10.89 -19.54
N LEU A 57 -26.68 -11.26 -19.62
CA LEU A 57 -26.20 -12.30 -20.54
C LEU A 57 -26.36 -13.72 -19.99
N LEU A 58 -26.23 -13.91 -18.68
CA LEU A 58 -26.15 -15.23 -18.05
C LEU A 58 -27.44 -15.62 -17.29
N ASN A 59 -28.49 -14.79 -17.35
CA ASN A 59 -29.76 -15.03 -16.62
C ASN A 59 -29.56 -15.36 -15.13
N MET A 60 -28.67 -14.64 -14.46
CA MET A 60 -28.36 -14.88 -13.07
C MET A 60 -29.51 -14.51 -12.13
N THR A 61 -29.58 -15.14 -10.96
CA THR A 61 -30.47 -14.71 -9.89
C THR A 61 -29.97 -13.42 -9.24
N LEU A 62 -30.87 -12.68 -8.59
CA LEU A 62 -30.47 -11.46 -7.85
C LEU A 62 -29.42 -11.76 -6.76
N ILE A 63 -29.50 -12.93 -6.13
CA ILE A 63 -28.53 -13.33 -5.11
C ILE A 63 -27.16 -13.59 -5.71
N SER A 64 -27.11 -14.29 -6.86
CA SER A 64 -25.86 -14.50 -7.61
C SER A 64 -25.25 -13.17 -8.08
N LEU A 65 -26.10 -12.18 -8.43
CA LEU A 65 -25.68 -10.83 -8.78
C LEU A 65 -24.96 -10.14 -7.62
N PHE A 66 -25.59 -10.11 -6.43
CA PHE A 66 -24.98 -9.53 -5.22
C PHE A 66 -23.68 -10.23 -4.83
N TYR A 67 -23.63 -11.54 -4.94
CA TYR A 67 -22.42 -12.30 -4.68
C TYR A 67 -21.28 -11.93 -5.64
N ASN A 68 -21.54 -11.87 -6.95
CA ASN A 68 -20.54 -11.49 -7.94
C ASN A 68 -20.04 -10.07 -7.72
N PHE A 69 -20.95 -9.11 -7.48
CA PHE A 69 -20.58 -7.73 -7.14
C PHE A 69 -19.65 -7.69 -5.92
N PHE A 70 -20.03 -8.35 -4.83
CA PHE A 70 -19.23 -8.38 -3.62
C PHE A 70 -17.85 -9.03 -3.87
N ARG A 71 -17.79 -10.10 -4.65
CA ARG A 71 -16.55 -10.80 -4.99
C ARG A 71 -15.59 -9.91 -5.77
N ILE A 72 -16.07 -9.25 -6.82
CA ILE A 72 -15.25 -8.34 -7.65
C ILE A 72 -14.77 -7.15 -6.82
N LEU A 73 -15.65 -6.58 -5.99
CA LEU A 73 -15.31 -5.49 -5.07
C LEU A 73 -14.18 -5.90 -4.11
N MET A 74 -14.24 -7.08 -3.51
CA MET A 74 -13.20 -7.57 -2.59
C MET A 74 -11.86 -7.83 -3.30
N ILE A 75 -11.90 -8.41 -4.50
CA ILE A 75 -10.70 -8.58 -5.33
C ILE A 75 -10.09 -7.23 -5.68
N GLY A 76 -10.90 -6.27 -6.09
CA GLY A 76 -10.47 -4.91 -6.40
C GLY A 76 -9.85 -4.18 -5.21
N LEU A 77 -10.42 -4.35 -4.01
CA LEU A 77 -9.89 -3.81 -2.76
C LEU A 77 -8.52 -4.40 -2.43
N ILE A 78 -8.37 -5.72 -2.54
CA ILE A 78 -7.09 -6.42 -2.31
C ILE A 78 -6.04 -5.97 -3.33
N ALA A 79 -6.39 -5.91 -4.63
CA ALA A 79 -5.49 -5.47 -5.69
C ALA A 79 -5.04 -4.02 -5.51
N SER A 80 -5.95 -3.14 -5.12
CA SER A 80 -5.66 -1.72 -4.86
C SER A 80 -4.77 -1.54 -3.64
N PHE A 81 -4.98 -2.34 -2.62
CA PHE A 81 -4.14 -2.39 -1.44
C PHE A 81 -2.70 -2.81 -1.76
N ILE A 82 -2.51 -3.91 -2.50
CA ILE A 82 -1.19 -4.37 -2.94
C ILE A 82 -0.51 -3.29 -3.78
N SER A 83 -1.21 -2.72 -4.75
CA SER A 83 -0.69 -1.64 -5.61
C SER A 83 -0.24 -0.43 -4.80
N PHE A 84 -1.04 0.01 -3.80
CA PHE A 84 -0.68 1.12 -2.93
C PHE A 84 0.65 0.87 -2.22
N PHE A 85 0.83 -0.30 -1.60
CA PHE A 85 2.04 -0.60 -0.84
C PHE A 85 3.27 -0.80 -1.72
N LEU A 86 3.13 -1.41 -2.90
CA LEU A 86 4.23 -1.55 -3.86
C LEU A 86 4.72 -0.18 -4.35
N ILE A 87 3.78 0.73 -4.65
CA ILE A 87 4.11 2.08 -5.10
C ILE A 87 4.74 2.88 -3.95
N ASP A 88 4.21 2.77 -2.73
CA ASP A 88 4.74 3.45 -1.56
C ASP A 88 6.18 2.99 -1.23
N ASP A 89 6.45 1.68 -1.28
CA ASP A 89 7.79 1.12 -1.09
C ASP A 89 8.76 1.63 -2.18
N PHE A 90 8.34 1.58 -3.45
CA PHE A 90 9.14 2.09 -4.56
C PHE A 90 9.44 3.59 -4.44
N VAL A 91 8.45 4.41 -4.09
CA VAL A 91 8.61 5.85 -3.91
C VAL A 91 9.60 6.14 -2.79
N ARG A 92 9.46 5.48 -1.64
CA ARG A 92 10.34 5.66 -0.48
C ARG A 92 11.78 5.22 -0.74
N GLU A 93 11.95 4.07 -1.39
CA GLU A 93 13.29 3.50 -1.59
C GLU A 93 14.07 4.16 -2.72
N LYS A 94 13.39 4.49 -3.83
CA LYS A 94 14.04 4.96 -5.06
C LYS A 94 13.88 6.45 -5.32
N MET A 95 12.72 7.03 -5.04
CA MET A 95 12.41 8.40 -5.47
C MET A 95 12.67 9.44 -4.38
N VAL A 96 12.34 9.12 -3.14
CA VAL A 96 12.54 10.04 -2.00
C VAL A 96 14.01 10.46 -1.85
N PRO A 97 15.01 9.55 -1.91
CA PRO A 97 16.41 9.97 -1.76
C PRO A 97 16.91 10.90 -2.86
N VAL A 98 16.29 10.86 -4.02
CA VAL A 98 16.66 11.74 -5.17
C VAL A 98 16.06 13.14 -5.03
N LEU A 99 14.81 13.23 -4.52
CA LEU A 99 14.13 14.52 -4.36
C LEU A 99 14.36 15.17 -2.99
N PHE A 100 14.71 14.40 -1.99
CA PHE A 100 14.91 14.85 -0.60
C PHE A 100 16.22 14.30 -0.04
N PRO A 101 17.39 14.72 -0.57
CA PRO A 101 18.68 14.20 -0.09
C PRO A 101 18.97 14.58 1.37
N GLU A 102 18.44 15.70 1.84
CA GLU A 102 18.64 16.22 3.20
C GLU A 102 17.54 15.77 4.19
N GLY A 103 16.55 14.98 3.75
CA GLY A 103 15.38 14.65 4.56
C GLY A 103 14.34 15.77 4.56
N GLN A 104 13.81 16.15 5.76
CA GLN A 104 12.81 17.21 5.96
C GLN A 104 11.49 17.00 5.18
N LEU A 105 11.12 15.74 4.93
CA LEU A 105 9.87 15.41 4.24
C LEU A 105 8.65 15.92 4.99
N ALA A 106 8.70 15.93 6.33
CA ALA A 106 7.63 16.41 7.19
C ALA A 106 7.37 17.91 7.04
N ALA A 107 8.35 18.70 6.56
CA ALA A 107 8.19 20.13 6.32
C ALA A 107 7.40 20.44 5.04
N THR A 108 7.19 19.45 4.14
CA THR A 108 6.49 19.67 2.87
C THR A 108 4.99 19.82 3.11
N SER A 109 4.47 21.04 2.89
CA SER A 109 3.04 21.35 3.08
C SER A 109 2.15 20.71 2.03
N GLY A 110 0.93 20.30 2.42
CA GLY A 110 -0.08 19.74 1.51
C GLY A 110 0.18 18.30 1.08
N THR A 111 0.95 17.54 1.84
CA THR A 111 1.13 16.09 1.69
C THR A 111 0.16 15.33 2.58
N VAL A 112 -0.34 14.19 2.09
CA VAL A 112 -1.15 13.28 2.90
C VAL A 112 -0.21 12.53 3.86
N ARG A 113 -0.36 12.81 5.15
CA ARG A 113 0.39 12.12 6.20
C ARG A 113 -0.43 10.94 6.70
N ILE A 114 0.06 9.75 6.47
CA ILE A 114 -0.55 8.54 6.99
C ILE A 114 0.24 8.14 8.24
N SER A 115 -0.36 8.33 9.42
CA SER A 115 0.19 7.91 10.71
C SER A 115 0.51 6.41 10.68
N ILE A 116 1.59 6.01 11.35
CA ILE A 116 2.03 4.61 11.47
C ILE A 116 0.89 3.71 11.96
N LEU A 117 0.15 4.14 12.99
CA LEU A 117 -1.00 3.41 13.52
C LEU A 117 -2.09 3.19 12.48
N ARG A 118 -2.40 4.21 11.66
CA ARG A 118 -3.39 4.12 10.59
C ARG A 118 -2.90 3.16 9.51
N ARG A 119 -1.62 3.22 9.16
CA ARG A 119 -0.99 2.34 8.19
C ARG A 119 -1.05 0.88 8.64
N ILE A 120 -0.68 0.59 9.89
CA ILE A 120 -0.78 -0.74 10.49
C ILE A 120 -2.23 -1.23 10.50
N ARG A 121 -3.18 -0.39 10.91
CA ARG A 121 -4.61 -0.74 10.93
C ARG A 121 -5.15 -1.09 9.54
N VAL A 122 -4.79 -0.33 8.51
CA VAL A 122 -5.17 -0.64 7.13
C VAL A 122 -4.49 -1.91 6.63
N LEU A 123 -3.22 -2.11 6.98
CA LEU A 123 -2.47 -3.34 6.68
C LEU A 123 -3.18 -4.57 7.21
N PHE A 124 -3.53 -4.59 8.50
CA PHE A 124 -4.23 -5.72 9.10
C PHE A 124 -5.70 -5.81 8.66
N GLY A 125 -6.39 -4.67 8.56
CA GLY A 125 -7.80 -4.63 8.18
C GLY A 125 -8.06 -5.17 6.78
N VAL A 126 -7.32 -4.69 5.79
CA VAL A 126 -7.50 -5.13 4.39
C VAL A 126 -6.71 -6.40 4.12
N GLY A 127 -5.46 -6.48 4.60
CA GLY A 127 -4.58 -7.60 4.29
C GLY A 127 -5.01 -8.92 4.92
N THR A 128 -5.68 -8.90 6.07
CA THR A 128 -6.08 -10.11 6.78
C THR A 128 -7.60 -10.33 6.70
N ASN A 129 -8.38 -9.29 7.01
CA ASN A 129 -9.83 -9.45 7.12
C ASN A 129 -10.52 -9.57 5.75
N ALA A 130 -10.08 -8.84 4.71
CA ALA A 130 -10.74 -8.89 3.41
C ALA A 130 -10.68 -10.27 2.75
N PRO A 131 -9.53 -10.97 2.67
CA PRO A 131 -9.48 -12.33 2.15
C PRO A 131 -10.31 -13.33 2.99
N MET A 132 -10.32 -13.15 4.32
CA MET A 132 -11.09 -14.01 5.20
C MET A 132 -12.60 -13.83 5.00
N VAL A 133 -13.07 -12.58 4.88
CA VAL A 133 -14.46 -12.27 4.58
C VAL A 133 -14.85 -12.81 3.20
N LEU A 134 -13.97 -12.63 2.20
CA LEU A 134 -14.17 -13.17 0.86
C LEU A 134 -14.34 -14.69 0.89
N LEU A 135 -13.49 -15.40 1.63
CA LEU A 135 -13.57 -16.85 1.80
C LEU A 135 -14.90 -17.24 2.45
N CYS A 136 -15.25 -16.64 3.59
CA CYS A 136 -16.49 -16.96 4.32
C CYS A 136 -17.74 -16.73 3.46
N VAL A 137 -17.81 -15.60 2.75
CA VAL A 137 -18.95 -15.28 1.87
C VAL A 137 -19.03 -16.25 0.70
N THR A 138 -17.90 -16.64 0.12
CA THR A 138 -17.88 -17.58 -1.01
C THR A 138 -18.31 -18.98 -0.56
N VAL A 139 -17.84 -19.45 0.59
CA VAL A 139 -18.25 -20.75 1.14
C VAL A 139 -19.74 -20.75 1.49
N ALA A 140 -20.23 -19.69 2.14
CA ALA A 140 -21.64 -19.54 2.48
C ALA A 140 -22.54 -19.56 1.24
N PHE A 141 -22.12 -18.83 0.18
CA PHE A 141 -22.85 -18.82 -1.09
C PHE A 141 -22.82 -20.19 -1.78
N ALA A 142 -21.67 -20.86 -1.80
CA ALA A 142 -21.55 -22.19 -2.35
C ALA A 142 -22.43 -23.23 -1.64
N ILE A 143 -22.54 -23.17 -0.30
CA ILE A 143 -23.45 -24.02 0.45
C ILE A 143 -24.91 -23.73 0.11
N TRP A 144 -25.26 -22.43 -0.04
CA TRP A 144 -26.62 -22.03 -0.41
C TRP A 144 -27.01 -22.51 -1.83
N GLU A 145 -26.09 -22.42 -2.78
CA GLU A 145 -26.32 -22.86 -4.17
C GLU A 145 -26.46 -24.38 -4.31
N LEU A 146 -25.88 -25.15 -3.38
CA LEU A 146 -26.04 -26.61 -3.32
C LEU A 146 -27.47 -27.06 -2.98
N ASP A 147 -28.20 -26.29 -2.19
CA ASP A 147 -29.58 -26.63 -1.77
C ASP A 147 -30.54 -26.57 -2.96
N ASP A 148 -30.17 -25.83 -4.02
CA ASP A 148 -30.97 -25.63 -5.24
C ASP A 148 -30.54 -26.51 -6.45
N ALA A 149 -29.37 -27.18 -6.41
CA ALA A 149 -28.80 -27.82 -7.61
C ALA A 149 -28.64 -29.35 -7.46
N LEU A 150 -29.08 -30.10 -8.47
CA LEU A 150 -28.80 -31.53 -8.70
C LEU A 150 -27.31 -31.78 -9.07
N ILE A 151 -26.38 -31.14 -8.36
CA ILE A 151 -24.94 -31.27 -8.64
C ILE A 151 -24.41 -32.52 -7.93
N SER A 152 -23.61 -33.32 -8.62
CA SER A 152 -22.95 -34.47 -8.00
C SER A 152 -22.02 -34.01 -6.85
N THR A 153 -22.22 -34.56 -5.66
CA THR A 153 -21.47 -34.24 -4.45
C THR A 153 -19.93 -34.23 -4.64
N GLY A 154 -19.42 -35.08 -5.55
CA GLY A 154 -17.99 -35.18 -5.82
C GLY A 154 -17.42 -34.04 -6.70
N GLN A 155 -18.22 -33.45 -7.58
CA GLN A 155 -17.80 -32.32 -8.43
C GLN A 155 -17.79 -31.04 -7.61
N PHE A 156 -18.82 -30.80 -6.85
CA PHE A 156 -18.95 -29.70 -5.91
C PHE A 156 -17.80 -29.65 -4.87
N SER A 157 -17.48 -30.82 -4.24
CA SER A 157 -16.36 -30.90 -3.29
C SER A 157 -15.02 -30.51 -3.91
N ARG A 158 -14.76 -30.89 -5.16
CA ARG A 158 -13.53 -30.50 -5.86
C ARG A 158 -13.47 -29.01 -6.16
N ASP A 159 -14.57 -28.41 -6.59
CA ASP A 159 -14.63 -27.00 -6.94
C ASP A 159 -14.45 -26.13 -5.71
N ILE A 160 -15.08 -26.47 -4.58
CA ILE A 160 -14.85 -25.79 -3.29
C ILE A 160 -13.40 -25.95 -2.82
N MET A 161 -12.84 -27.16 -2.86
CA MET A 161 -11.45 -27.39 -2.45
C MET A 161 -10.45 -26.60 -3.30
N THR A 162 -10.67 -26.56 -4.62
CA THR A 162 -9.83 -25.78 -5.54
C THR A 162 -9.91 -24.29 -5.25
N PHE A 163 -11.13 -23.79 -5.03
CA PHE A 163 -11.36 -22.39 -4.69
C PHE A 163 -10.74 -22.05 -3.32
N ALA A 164 -11.05 -22.81 -2.27
CA ALA A 164 -10.50 -22.60 -0.94
C ALA A 164 -8.97 -22.66 -0.93
N GLY A 165 -8.38 -23.62 -1.67
CA GLY A 165 -6.94 -23.72 -1.86
C GLY A 165 -6.33 -22.50 -2.54
N SER A 166 -6.97 -21.97 -3.58
CA SER A 166 -6.48 -20.76 -4.28
C SER A 166 -6.55 -19.51 -3.39
N VAL A 167 -7.63 -19.33 -2.63
CA VAL A 167 -7.76 -18.23 -1.65
C VAL A 167 -6.73 -18.36 -0.53
N PHE A 168 -6.47 -19.57 -0.06
CA PHE A 168 -5.45 -19.84 0.95
C PHE A 168 -4.04 -19.47 0.47
N ILE A 169 -3.69 -19.81 -0.77
CA ILE A 169 -2.41 -19.42 -1.39
C ILE A 169 -2.29 -17.89 -1.48
N ILE A 170 -3.35 -17.21 -1.93
CA ILE A 170 -3.39 -15.74 -1.99
C ILE A 170 -3.20 -15.16 -0.58
N PHE A 171 -3.84 -15.73 0.44
CA PHE A 171 -3.70 -15.31 1.83
C PHE A 171 -2.25 -15.45 2.33
N ILE A 172 -1.57 -16.56 2.03
CA ILE A 172 -0.16 -16.76 2.38
C ILE A 172 0.72 -15.70 1.71
N ILE A 173 0.55 -15.48 0.41
CA ILE A 173 1.32 -14.47 -0.34
C ILE A 173 1.10 -13.08 0.26
N MET A 174 -0.14 -12.71 0.57
CA MET A 174 -0.45 -11.44 1.22
C MET A 174 0.18 -11.34 2.61
N SER A 175 0.09 -12.37 3.43
CA SER A 175 0.67 -12.40 4.78
C SER A 175 2.19 -12.21 4.75
N LEU A 176 2.88 -12.91 3.84
CA LEU A 176 4.32 -12.74 3.63
C LEU A 176 4.67 -11.33 3.15
N SER A 177 3.89 -10.80 2.20
CA SER A 177 4.08 -9.43 1.69
C SER A 177 3.89 -8.39 2.80
N LEU A 178 2.87 -8.55 3.66
CA LEU A 178 2.62 -7.71 4.82
C LEU A 178 3.80 -7.72 5.80
N ASN A 179 4.32 -8.90 6.09
CA ASN A 179 5.46 -9.06 7.01
C ASN A 179 6.69 -8.32 6.48
N LEU A 180 7.01 -8.49 5.19
CA LEU A 180 8.11 -7.77 4.53
C LEU A 180 7.89 -6.25 4.51
N LEU A 181 6.66 -5.79 4.29
CA LEU A 181 6.34 -4.36 4.28
C LEU A 181 6.47 -3.74 5.68
N VAL A 182 6.01 -4.42 6.73
CA VAL A 182 6.20 -3.98 8.12
C VAL A 182 7.68 -3.93 8.47
N ALA A 183 8.43 -4.98 8.14
CA ALA A 183 9.86 -5.04 8.38
C ALA A 183 10.60 -3.87 7.71
N LYS A 184 10.34 -3.58 6.44
CA LYS A 184 11.00 -2.50 5.70
C LYS A 184 10.54 -1.11 6.14
N SER A 185 9.25 -0.92 6.35
CA SER A 185 8.66 0.42 6.54
C SER A 185 8.65 0.90 7.99
N ILE A 186 8.80 0.01 8.94
CA ILE A 186 8.74 0.33 10.38
C ILE A 186 9.99 -0.14 11.09
N LEU A 187 10.33 -1.44 11.04
CA LEU A 187 11.43 -2.00 11.82
C LEU A 187 12.79 -1.49 11.36
N ARG A 188 13.02 -1.39 10.05
CA ARG A 188 14.29 -0.90 9.52
C ARG A 188 14.61 0.54 9.94
N PRO A 189 13.73 1.55 9.74
CA PRO A 189 13.98 2.91 10.24
C PRO A 189 14.21 2.97 11.74
N ILE A 190 13.48 2.19 12.54
CA ILE A 190 13.69 2.15 14.01
C ILE A 190 15.08 1.61 14.32
N ASN A 191 15.52 0.53 13.67
CA ASN A 191 16.85 -0.03 13.87
C ASN A 191 17.96 0.94 13.46
N ASP A 192 17.77 1.69 12.38
CA ASP A 192 18.71 2.72 11.93
C ASP A 192 18.84 3.84 12.99
N MET A 193 17.72 4.26 13.59
CA MET A 193 17.71 5.24 14.69
C MET A 193 18.39 4.72 15.95
N ILE A 194 18.15 3.45 16.32
CA ILE A 194 18.84 2.80 17.44
C ILE A 194 20.36 2.72 17.18
N GLY A 195 20.74 2.40 15.93
CA GLY A 195 22.15 2.39 15.50
C GLY A 195 22.81 3.76 15.68
N MET A 196 22.16 4.81 15.19
CA MET A 196 22.63 6.19 15.34
C MET A 196 22.76 6.59 16.80
N ALA A 197 21.74 6.34 17.64
CA ALA A 197 21.79 6.64 19.08
C ALA A 197 22.97 5.95 19.80
N ARG A 198 23.30 4.72 19.39
CA ARG A 198 24.48 3.99 19.91
C ARG A 198 25.79 4.65 19.48
N ASN A 199 25.86 5.16 18.23
CA ASN A 199 27.06 5.83 17.72
C ASN A 199 27.27 7.19 18.39
N VAL A 200 26.20 7.98 18.56
CA VAL A 200 26.22 9.23 19.32
C VAL A 200 26.75 9.01 20.77
N ARG A 201 26.27 7.94 21.42
CA ARG A 201 26.78 7.57 22.78
C ARG A 201 28.27 7.27 22.79
N LYS A 202 28.87 6.83 21.68
CA LYS A 202 30.31 6.55 21.54
C LYS A 202 31.10 7.79 21.10
N GLY A 203 30.46 8.94 20.93
CA GLY A 203 31.10 10.17 20.46
C GLY A 203 31.24 10.28 18.94
N HIS A 204 30.56 9.42 18.16
CA HIS A 204 30.54 9.51 16.69
C HIS A 204 29.29 10.28 16.25
N PHE A 205 29.46 11.53 15.84
CA PHE A 205 28.38 12.45 15.49
C PHE A 205 28.26 12.67 13.97
N ASP A 206 29.08 12.01 13.16
CA ASP A 206 29.17 12.16 11.71
C ASP A 206 28.09 11.40 10.94
N GLN A 207 27.32 10.54 11.60
CA GLN A 207 26.30 9.71 10.98
C GLN A 207 24.92 10.32 11.14
N LYS A 208 24.15 10.28 10.05
CA LYS A 208 22.74 10.72 10.02
C LYS A 208 21.80 9.57 9.67
N VAL A 209 20.60 9.60 10.25
CA VAL A 209 19.52 8.69 9.89
C VAL A 209 18.95 9.11 8.53
N ARG A 210 18.77 8.12 7.65
CA ARG A 210 18.11 8.35 6.36
C ARG A 210 16.61 8.48 6.57
N VAL A 211 16.08 9.68 6.41
CA VAL A 211 14.65 9.97 6.51
C VAL A 211 13.98 9.68 5.16
N VAL A 212 13.09 8.69 5.13
CA VAL A 212 12.40 8.24 3.90
C VAL A 212 10.87 8.32 4.02
N SER A 213 10.34 8.81 5.15
CA SER A 213 8.91 8.94 5.36
C SER A 213 8.53 10.33 5.86
N ASN A 214 7.25 10.69 5.69
CA ASN A 214 6.67 11.94 6.18
C ASN A 214 5.72 11.73 7.37
N ASP A 215 5.79 10.55 7.99
CA ASP A 215 5.04 10.16 9.18
C ASP A 215 5.84 10.44 10.47
N GLU A 216 5.42 9.86 11.58
CA GLU A 216 6.04 10.05 12.90
C GLU A 216 7.51 9.59 12.92
N LEU A 217 7.86 8.54 12.14
CA LEU A 217 9.26 8.08 12.02
C LEU A 217 10.13 9.10 11.27
N GLY A 218 9.56 9.75 10.24
CA GLY A 218 10.25 10.83 9.54
C GLY A 218 10.56 12.00 10.44
N ILE A 219 9.58 12.45 11.24
CA ILE A 219 9.76 13.53 12.23
C ILE A 219 10.83 13.15 13.27
N MET A 220 10.81 11.91 13.75
CA MET A 220 11.79 11.43 14.72
C MET A 220 13.20 11.38 14.11
N GLY A 221 13.34 10.92 12.87
CA GLY A 221 14.61 10.90 12.15
C GLY A 221 15.18 12.30 11.91
N ASP A 222 14.36 13.25 11.47
CA ASP A 222 14.75 14.65 11.29
C ASP A 222 15.18 15.26 12.65
N GLY A 223 14.45 15.00 13.73
CA GLY A 223 14.81 15.45 15.08
C GLY A 223 16.13 14.88 15.58
N MET A 224 16.39 13.59 15.32
CA MET A 224 17.68 12.96 15.67
C MET A 224 18.84 13.56 14.87
N ASN A 225 18.64 13.82 13.58
CA ASN A 225 19.65 14.47 12.75
C ASN A 225 19.97 15.89 13.25
N ALA A 226 18.94 16.68 13.57
CA ALA A 226 19.11 18.02 14.13
C ALA A 226 19.81 18.00 15.50
N MET A 227 19.50 17.01 16.36
CA MET A 227 20.21 16.83 17.64
C MET A 227 21.70 16.56 17.42
N THR A 228 22.06 15.73 16.45
CA THR A 228 23.46 15.43 16.16
C THR A 228 24.21 16.65 15.62
N ASP A 229 23.57 17.44 14.73
CA ASP A 229 24.15 18.68 14.21
C ASP A 229 24.45 19.66 15.37
N GLY A 230 23.54 19.82 16.34
CA GLY A 230 23.77 20.69 17.51
C GLY A 230 24.76 20.15 18.53
N LEU A 231 25.23 18.89 18.44
CA LEU A 231 26.30 18.34 19.26
C LEU A 231 27.69 18.53 18.61
N ILE A 232 27.74 18.87 17.32
CA ILE A 232 29.01 19.13 16.60
C ILE A 232 29.38 20.61 16.67
N GLU A 233 28.42 21.52 16.84
CA GLU A 233 28.60 22.95 17.03
C GLU A 233 29.13 23.25 18.45
#